data_6f2cdeedcfb5d1b8c7676901376e7ccf
#
_entry.id   6f2cdeedcfb5d1b8c7676901376e7ccf
#
_cell.length_a   1.000
_cell.length_b   1.000
_cell.length_c   1.000
_cell.angle_alpha   90.00
_cell.angle_beta   90.00
_cell.angle_gamma   90.00
#
_symmetry.space_group_name_H-M   'P 1'
#
loop_
_entity.id
_entity.type
_entity.pdbx_description
1 polymer ?
#
loop_
_entity_poly.entity_id
_entity_poly.type
_entity_poly.pdbx_seq_one_letter_code
_entity_poly.pdbx_strand_id
1 'polypeptide(L)'
;MSDEFNVPNRTFTDGHDPVWTALDKSDDDSSSAGGGSQQFYNSTFVTTTEDGFLKIASVIGKTEWNRYDQVNKQWKHETSNFLSGMMQSWEKFCFTGGIVEIDIILPGDPYIGGLWPAVWILGNLGRATYEASTNNIWPWSYDTCNRSLQDAQTISACNQQNHYGLNPFQGRGATEIDLLEVMTGDNTGGALPGTDPPVELPYADFTLQVRVFSQLELTGRLKWT
;
A
#
# COMPACT_ATOMS: atom_id res chain seq x y z
N MET A 1 19.74 -6.70 3.67
CA MET A 1 18.86 -7.87 3.44
C MET A 1 18.66 -7.97 1.95
N SER A 2 18.66 -9.16 1.40
CA SER A 2 18.29 -9.43 0.02
C SER A 2 17.36 -10.64 -0.01
N ASP A 3 16.39 -10.65 -0.90
CA ASP A 3 15.54 -11.80 -1.17
C ASP A 3 15.45 -11.95 -2.70
N GLU A 4 16.08 -12.98 -3.21
CA GLU A 4 16.19 -13.23 -4.65
C GLU A 4 15.04 -14.10 -5.17
N PHE A 5 14.13 -14.48 -4.30
CA PHE A 5 12.93 -15.28 -4.63
C PHE A 5 13.19 -16.57 -5.40
N ASN A 6 14.42 -17.11 -5.33
CA ASN A 6 14.90 -18.22 -6.14
C ASN A 6 14.51 -19.63 -5.62
N VAL A 7 13.71 -19.70 -4.57
CA VAL A 7 13.10 -20.97 -4.10
C VAL A 7 11.70 -21.05 -4.72
N PRO A 8 11.45 -22.01 -5.64
CA PRO A 8 10.17 -22.12 -6.33
C PRO A 8 9.00 -22.45 -5.40
N ASN A 9 7.81 -22.01 -5.77
CA ASN A 9 6.55 -22.32 -5.08
C ASN A 9 6.55 -21.97 -3.59
N ARG A 10 7.30 -20.96 -3.22
CA ARG A 10 7.33 -20.44 -1.86
C ARG A 10 5.97 -19.87 -1.49
N THR A 11 5.50 -20.17 -0.29
CA THR A 11 4.26 -19.61 0.24
C THR A 11 4.57 -18.47 1.21
N PHE A 12 3.76 -17.44 1.14
CA PHE A 12 3.83 -16.27 2.03
C PHE A 12 2.59 -16.14 2.92
N THR A 13 1.80 -17.19 3.02
CA THR A 13 0.70 -17.26 3.99
C THR A 13 1.25 -17.01 5.39
N ASP A 14 0.49 -16.32 6.24
CA ASP A 14 0.95 -15.89 7.55
C ASP A 14 1.53 -17.04 8.38
N GLY A 15 2.67 -16.76 9.01
CA GLY A 15 3.44 -17.72 9.79
C GLY A 15 4.39 -18.64 8.99
N HIS A 16 4.36 -18.66 7.67
CA HIS A 16 5.21 -19.53 6.84
C HIS A 16 6.52 -18.90 6.41
N ASP A 17 6.59 -17.59 6.31
CA ASP A 17 7.78 -16.87 5.88
C ASP A 17 8.30 -15.96 7.00
N PRO A 18 9.62 -15.91 7.26
CA PRO A 18 10.17 -15.11 8.37
C PRO A 18 10.19 -13.60 8.08
N VAL A 19 10.10 -13.19 6.82
CA VAL A 19 10.22 -11.79 6.39
C VAL A 19 8.91 -11.26 5.82
N TRP A 20 8.17 -12.11 5.12
CA TRP A 20 7.03 -11.69 4.33
C TRP A 20 5.72 -12.31 4.80
N THR A 21 4.64 -11.57 4.62
CA THR A 21 3.26 -12.06 4.78
C THR A 21 2.44 -11.57 3.61
N ALA A 22 1.80 -12.51 2.91
CA ALA A 22 0.75 -12.19 1.94
C ALA A 22 -0.59 -12.07 2.66
N LEU A 23 -1.40 -11.10 2.26
CA LEU A 23 -2.67 -10.81 2.91
C LEU A 23 -3.80 -11.68 2.39
N ASP A 24 -4.74 -12.00 3.29
CA ASP A 24 -6.03 -12.63 3.03
C ASP A 24 -7.14 -11.73 3.58
N LYS A 25 -7.47 -10.64 2.85
CA LYS A 25 -8.49 -9.68 3.27
C LYS A 25 -8.87 -8.70 2.16
N SER A 26 -9.98 -8.02 2.37
CA SER A 26 -10.31 -6.82 1.59
C SER A 26 -9.38 -5.66 1.93
N ASP A 27 -9.30 -4.72 1.02
CA ASP A 27 -8.80 -3.39 1.35
C ASP A 27 -9.90 -2.65 2.13
N ASP A 28 -9.66 -2.42 3.42
CA ASP A 28 -10.63 -1.77 4.29
C ASP A 28 -10.57 -0.24 4.21
N ASP A 29 -9.67 0.30 3.41
CA ASP A 29 -9.59 1.74 3.19
C ASP A 29 -10.75 2.24 2.31
N SER A 30 -11.94 2.22 2.90
CA SER A 30 -13.16 2.73 2.29
C SER A 30 -13.23 4.27 2.28
N SER A 31 -12.20 4.95 2.75
CA SER A 31 -12.16 6.42 2.85
C SER A 31 -11.88 7.09 1.50
N SER A 32 -11.49 6.36 0.48
CA SER A 32 -11.38 6.91 -0.86
C SER A 32 -12.77 7.25 -1.42
N ALA A 33 -13.15 8.48 -1.24
CA ALA A 33 -14.28 9.08 -1.94
C ALA A 33 -14.01 9.00 -3.45
N GLY A 34 -14.50 7.97 -4.11
CA GLY A 34 -14.37 7.87 -5.57
C GLY A 34 -14.14 6.47 -6.13
N GLY A 35 -14.48 5.45 -5.41
CA GLY A 35 -14.40 4.08 -5.91
C GLY A 35 -13.18 3.35 -5.37
N GLY A 36 -13.29 2.90 -4.14
CA GLY A 36 -12.27 2.12 -3.47
C GLY A 36 -11.83 0.91 -4.26
N SER A 37 -10.70 0.35 -3.86
CA SER A 37 -10.13 -0.85 -4.46
C SER A 37 -11.18 -1.94 -4.59
N GLN A 38 -11.22 -2.55 -5.76
CA GLN A 38 -12.24 -3.54 -6.10
C GLN A 38 -11.79 -4.97 -5.84
N GLN A 39 -10.52 -5.16 -5.47
CA GLN A 39 -9.96 -6.47 -5.25
C GLN A 39 -10.14 -6.93 -3.79
N PHE A 40 -10.15 -8.24 -3.64
CA PHE A 40 -9.88 -8.92 -2.39
C PHE A 40 -8.47 -9.51 -2.47
N TYR A 41 -7.61 -9.23 -1.50
CA TYR A 41 -6.28 -9.85 -1.42
C TYR A 41 -6.40 -11.29 -0.95
N ASN A 42 -5.71 -12.18 -1.64
CA ASN A 42 -5.65 -13.59 -1.30
C ASN A 42 -4.21 -14.09 -1.43
N SER A 43 -3.70 -14.68 -0.36
CA SER A 43 -2.31 -15.10 -0.24
C SER A 43 -1.89 -16.13 -1.30
N THR A 44 -2.83 -16.87 -1.87
CA THR A 44 -2.53 -17.85 -2.93
C THR A 44 -2.11 -17.20 -4.26
N PHE A 45 -2.34 -15.90 -4.42
CA PHE A 45 -1.88 -15.12 -5.59
C PHE A 45 -0.50 -14.49 -5.39
N VAL A 46 0.19 -14.83 -4.31
CA VAL A 46 1.56 -14.41 -4.03
C VAL A 46 2.43 -15.64 -3.87
N THR A 47 3.33 -15.87 -4.81
CA THR A 47 4.22 -17.05 -4.81
C THR A 47 5.52 -16.75 -5.55
N THR A 48 6.42 -17.69 -5.60
CA THR A 48 7.65 -17.61 -6.40
C THR A 48 7.58 -18.56 -7.58
N THR A 49 8.23 -18.19 -8.68
CA THR A 49 8.27 -18.95 -9.93
C THR A 49 9.49 -19.86 -10.00
N GLU A 50 9.52 -20.78 -10.95
CA GLU A 50 10.66 -21.70 -11.19
C GLU A 50 11.92 -20.96 -11.67
N ASP A 51 11.75 -19.81 -12.31
CA ASP A 51 12.82 -18.96 -12.82
C ASP A 51 13.26 -17.85 -11.84
N GLY A 52 12.79 -17.92 -10.58
CA GLY A 52 13.32 -17.10 -9.50
C GLY A 52 12.70 -15.71 -9.39
N PHE A 53 11.43 -15.56 -9.66
CA PHE A 53 10.70 -14.31 -9.46
C PHE A 53 9.63 -14.41 -8.38
N LEU A 54 9.44 -13.33 -7.64
CA LEU A 54 8.19 -13.13 -6.91
C LEU A 54 7.08 -12.85 -7.92
N LYS A 55 6.01 -13.62 -7.86
CA LYS A 55 4.82 -13.43 -8.68
C LYS A 55 3.65 -12.98 -7.82
N ILE A 56 3.13 -11.81 -8.12
CA ILE A 56 1.87 -11.29 -7.58
C ILE A 56 0.87 -11.26 -8.74
N ALA A 57 -0.22 -12.00 -8.62
CA ALA A 57 -1.20 -12.13 -9.69
C ALA A 57 -2.51 -11.44 -9.34
N SER A 58 -3.16 -10.87 -10.37
CA SER A 58 -4.53 -10.39 -10.31
C SER A 58 -5.39 -11.17 -11.27
N VAL A 59 -6.57 -11.60 -10.81
CA VAL A 59 -7.49 -12.43 -11.60
C VAL A 59 -8.94 -11.98 -11.42
N ILE A 60 -9.75 -12.25 -12.43
CA ILE A 60 -11.20 -12.15 -12.32
C ILE A 60 -11.71 -13.39 -11.59
N GLY A 61 -12.34 -13.19 -10.45
CA GLY A 61 -12.86 -14.28 -9.62
C GLY A 61 -13.79 -13.74 -8.55
N LYS A 62 -14.95 -14.37 -8.41
CA LYS A 62 -15.91 -13.96 -7.38
C LYS A 62 -15.43 -14.38 -6.00
N THR A 63 -15.49 -13.47 -5.05
CA THR A 63 -15.28 -13.75 -3.63
C THR A 63 -16.31 -13.01 -2.79
N GLU A 64 -16.57 -13.51 -1.60
CA GLU A 64 -17.55 -12.97 -0.65
C GLU A 64 -16.94 -13.00 0.75
N TRP A 65 -17.15 -11.94 1.53
CA TRP A 65 -16.68 -11.85 2.91
C TRP A 65 -17.60 -11.01 3.76
N ASN A 66 -17.45 -11.10 5.07
CA ASN A 66 -18.14 -10.23 5.99
C ASN A 66 -17.15 -9.21 6.56
N ARG A 67 -17.50 -7.94 6.49
CA ARG A 67 -16.75 -6.82 7.07
C ARG A 67 -17.56 -6.16 8.18
N TYR A 68 -16.89 -5.83 9.27
CA TYR A 68 -17.51 -5.03 10.32
C TYR A 68 -17.38 -3.54 9.99
N ASP A 69 -18.49 -2.87 9.79
CA ASP A 69 -18.54 -1.42 9.60
C ASP A 69 -18.40 -0.72 10.96
N GLN A 70 -17.22 -0.12 11.19
CA GLN A 70 -16.92 0.56 12.45
C GLN A 70 -17.78 1.79 12.69
N VAL A 71 -18.24 2.46 11.64
CA VAL A 71 -19.06 3.66 11.74
C VAL A 71 -20.49 3.30 12.15
N ASN A 72 -21.09 2.35 11.45
CA ASN A 72 -22.46 1.94 11.68
C ASN A 72 -22.60 0.80 12.71
N LYS A 73 -21.48 0.29 13.24
CA LYS A 73 -21.42 -0.78 14.26
C LYS A 73 -22.20 -2.05 13.86
N GLN A 74 -22.07 -2.43 12.58
CA GLN A 74 -22.78 -3.60 12.05
C GLN A 74 -21.92 -4.41 11.08
N TRP A 75 -22.24 -5.69 10.96
CA TRP A 75 -21.65 -6.55 9.95
C TRP A 75 -22.31 -6.28 8.59
N LYS A 76 -21.48 -6.15 7.56
CA LYS A 76 -21.90 -6.07 6.15
C LYS A 76 -21.36 -7.26 5.39
N HIS A 77 -22.18 -7.79 4.50
CA HIS A 77 -21.77 -8.79 3.53
C HIS A 77 -21.30 -8.07 2.26
N GLU A 78 -20.08 -8.32 1.88
CA GLU A 78 -19.42 -7.68 0.74
C GLU A 78 -19.06 -8.73 -0.31
N THR A 79 -18.99 -8.31 -1.55
CA THR A 79 -18.60 -9.17 -2.68
C THR A 79 -17.62 -8.45 -3.58
N SER A 80 -16.72 -9.20 -4.21
CA SER A 80 -15.86 -8.71 -5.28
C SER A 80 -15.78 -9.72 -6.42
N ASN A 81 -15.49 -9.22 -7.60
CA ASN A 81 -15.19 -10.04 -8.78
C ASN A 81 -13.70 -10.02 -9.16
N PHE A 82 -12.88 -9.44 -8.31
CA PHE A 82 -11.44 -9.34 -8.52
C PHE A 82 -10.68 -9.87 -7.32
N LEU A 83 -9.70 -10.71 -7.59
CA LEU A 83 -8.75 -11.22 -6.62
C LEU A 83 -7.36 -10.73 -7.01
N SER A 84 -6.57 -10.33 -6.01
CA SER A 84 -5.19 -9.92 -6.21
C SER A 84 -4.31 -10.39 -5.07
N GLY A 85 -3.02 -10.12 -5.14
CA GLY A 85 -2.07 -10.35 -4.07
C GLY A 85 -1.52 -9.05 -3.51
N MET A 86 -1.26 -9.05 -2.22
CA MET A 86 -0.48 -8.03 -1.54
C MET A 86 0.46 -8.69 -0.55
N MET A 87 1.74 -8.33 -0.60
CA MET A 87 2.77 -8.85 0.30
C MET A 87 3.35 -7.71 1.12
N GLN A 88 3.57 -7.95 2.41
CA GLN A 88 4.14 -6.98 3.33
C GLN A 88 5.15 -7.61 4.29
N SER A 89 6.05 -6.78 4.83
CA SER A 89 7.01 -7.16 5.89
C SER A 89 6.61 -6.63 7.27
N TRP A 90 5.38 -6.21 7.46
CA TRP A 90 4.90 -5.62 8.70
C TRP A 90 5.12 -6.55 9.90
N GLU A 91 5.69 -6.03 11.01
CA GLU A 91 6.14 -6.75 12.21
C GLU A 91 7.20 -7.85 11.98
N LYS A 92 7.76 -7.98 10.77
CA LYS A 92 8.80 -8.97 10.47
C LYS A 92 10.13 -8.34 10.11
N PHE A 93 10.11 -7.32 9.25
CA PHE A 93 11.32 -6.63 8.84
C PHE A 93 11.06 -5.13 8.68
N CYS A 94 11.91 -4.31 9.30
CA CYS A 94 11.93 -2.86 9.11
C CYS A 94 13.37 -2.34 9.13
N PHE A 95 13.56 -1.13 8.62
CA PHE A 95 14.85 -0.46 8.59
C PHE A 95 14.68 1.05 8.78
N THR A 96 15.74 1.73 9.21
CA THR A 96 15.72 3.18 9.47
C THR A 96 16.42 3.99 8.40
N GLY A 97 17.03 3.36 7.44
CA GLY A 97 17.72 4.00 6.32
C GLY A 97 18.47 2.97 5.50
N GLY A 98 18.71 3.27 4.24
CA GLY A 98 19.39 2.37 3.33
C GLY A 98 19.11 2.67 1.87
N ILE A 99 19.55 1.77 1.02
CA ILE A 99 19.24 1.74 -0.40
C ILE A 99 18.24 0.60 -0.62
N VAL A 100 17.15 0.88 -1.31
CA VAL A 100 16.19 -0.12 -1.76
C VAL A 100 16.38 -0.29 -3.26
N GLU A 101 16.67 -1.51 -3.70
CA GLU A 101 16.84 -1.86 -5.10
C GLU A 101 15.86 -2.98 -5.44
N ILE A 102 15.08 -2.81 -6.50
CA ILE A 102 14.02 -3.73 -6.90
C ILE A 102 14.10 -3.89 -8.42
N ASP A 103 14.14 -5.14 -8.87
CA ASP A 103 13.92 -5.50 -10.27
C ASP A 103 12.45 -5.91 -10.44
N ILE A 104 11.74 -5.29 -11.36
CA ILE A 104 10.29 -5.47 -11.51
C ILE A 104 9.88 -5.60 -12.97
N ILE A 105 8.97 -6.56 -13.22
CA ILE A 105 8.23 -6.69 -14.47
C ILE A 105 6.79 -6.25 -14.21
N LEU A 106 6.34 -5.24 -14.93
CA LEU A 106 4.99 -4.69 -14.77
C LEU A 106 3.95 -5.60 -15.44
N PRO A 107 2.77 -5.75 -14.81
CA PRO A 107 1.70 -6.59 -15.33
C PRO A 107 0.87 -5.88 -16.40
N GLY A 108 0.17 -6.66 -17.21
CA GLY A 108 -0.91 -6.19 -18.07
C GLY A 108 -0.45 -5.50 -19.36
N ASP A 109 -1.37 -4.77 -19.95
CA ASP A 109 -1.17 -3.97 -21.16
C ASP A 109 -1.02 -2.50 -20.73
N PRO A 110 -0.02 -1.77 -21.23
CA PRO A 110 0.23 -0.39 -20.82
C PRO A 110 -0.89 0.60 -21.20
N TYR A 111 -1.80 0.19 -22.08
CA TYR A 111 -2.91 1.02 -22.56
C TYR A 111 -4.29 0.58 -22.04
N ILE A 112 -4.34 -0.48 -21.24
CA ILE A 112 -5.61 -1.00 -20.68
C ILE A 112 -5.64 -0.78 -19.18
N GLY A 113 -6.55 0.06 -18.72
CA GLY A 113 -6.74 0.39 -17.31
C GLY A 113 -7.21 -0.77 -16.43
N GLY A 114 -7.11 -0.58 -15.12
CA GLY A 114 -7.63 -1.49 -14.10
C GLY A 114 -6.57 -2.15 -13.22
N LEU A 115 -5.29 -2.07 -13.58
CA LEU A 115 -4.19 -2.52 -12.72
C LEU A 115 -3.41 -1.32 -12.16
N TRP A 116 -3.04 -1.42 -10.90
CA TRP A 116 -2.23 -0.44 -10.19
C TRP A 116 -1.15 -1.18 -9.38
N PRO A 117 -0.11 -1.68 -10.05
CA PRO A 117 1.01 -2.27 -9.34
C PRO A 117 1.79 -1.20 -8.58
N ALA A 118 2.14 -1.53 -7.33
CA ALA A 118 2.85 -0.62 -6.45
C ALA A 118 3.94 -1.34 -5.65
N VAL A 119 5.03 -0.64 -5.41
CA VAL A 119 6.09 -1.01 -4.47
C VAL A 119 6.38 0.20 -3.60
N TRP A 120 6.18 0.05 -2.31
CA TRP A 120 6.22 1.17 -1.38
C TRP A 120 6.64 0.76 0.02
N ILE A 121 7.02 1.73 0.82
CA ILE A 121 7.37 1.55 2.23
C ILE A 121 6.51 2.47 3.09
N LEU A 122 6.12 1.96 4.26
CA LEU A 122 5.25 2.68 5.19
C LEU A 122 5.92 2.74 6.57
N GLY A 123 5.80 3.87 7.23
CA GLY A 123 6.24 4.04 8.61
C GLY A 123 5.58 2.99 9.51
N ASN A 124 6.36 2.40 10.42
CA ASN A 124 6.00 1.21 11.20
C ASN A 124 4.74 1.35 12.09
N LEU A 125 4.20 2.54 12.25
CA LEU A 125 2.91 2.75 12.93
C LEU A 125 1.72 2.51 12.02
N GLY A 126 1.90 2.71 10.71
CA GLY A 126 0.88 2.42 9.72
C GLY A 126 0.88 0.94 9.37
N ARG A 127 -0.29 0.40 9.09
CA ARG A 127 -0.46 -0.93 8.53
C ARG A 127 -1.39 -0.82 7.34
N ALA A 128 -0.85 -1.01 6.16
CA ALA A 128 -1.62 -0.93 4.93
C ALA A 128 -2.88 -1.81 4.98
N THR A 129 -3.97 -1.33 4.42
CA THR A 129 -5.28 -2.00 4.39
C THR A 129 -6.01 -2.11 5.74
N TYR A 130 -5.51 -1.50 6.79
CA TYR A 130 -6.14 -1.50 8.11
C TYR A 130 -6.53 -0.08 8.50
N GLU A 131 -7.79 0.26 8.36
CA GLU A 131 -8.35 1.60 8.59
C GLU A 131 -7.91 2.21 9.92
N ALA A 132 -7.92 1.41 10.99
CA ALA A 132 -7.55 1.87 12.32
C ALA A 132 -6.09 2.32 12.43
N SER A 133 -5.20 1.88 11.55
CA SER A 133 -3.80 2.25 11.55
C SER A 133 -3.46 3.39 10.58
N THR A 134 -4.35 3.72 9.65
CA THR A 134 -4.14 4.80 8.68
C THR A 134 -4.87 6.08 9.05
N ASN A 135 -6.04 5.97 9.67
CA ASN A 135 -6.82 7.15 10.07
C ASN A 135 -6.09 8.03 11.08
N ASN A 136 -5.88 9.28 10.73
CA ASN A 136 -5.19 10.30 11.51
C ASN A 136 -3.73 9.98 11.89
N ILE A 137 -3.10 9.00 11.25
CA ILE A 137 -1.66 8.75 11.38
C ILE A 137 -0.92 8.73 10.04
N TRP A 138 -1.62 8.45 8.93
CA TRP A 138 -1.03 8.50 7.58
C TRP A 138 -1.41 9.80 6.85
N PRO A 139 -0.49 10.42 6.12
CA PRO A 139 0.96 10.20 6.11
C PRO A 139 1.70 11.00 7.17
N TRP A 140 1.05 11.87 7.87
CA TRP A 140 1.62 12.78 8.86
C TRP A 140 0.89 12.72 10.21
N SER A 141 1.53 13.24 11.24
CA SER A 141 0.89 13.38 12.54
C SER A 141 -0.14 14.51 12.54
N TYR A 142 -1.31 14.23 13.03
CA TYR A 142 -2.34 15.23 13.27
C TYR A 142 -2.15 15.84 14.66
N ASP A 143 -2.39 17.15 14.76
CA ASP A 143 -2.43 17.90 16.01
C ASP A 143 -3.86 18.18 16.49
N THR A 144 -4.86 17.75 15.73
CA THR A 144 -6.28 17.93 16.04
C THR A 144 -6.87 16.64 16.61
N CYS A 145 -7.42 16.73 17.82
CA CYS A 145 -8.10 15.61 18.45
C CYS A 145 -9.40 15.24 17.70
N ASN A 146 -9.47 14.03 17.22
CA ASN A 146 -10.70 13.43 16.70
C ASN A 146 -11.16 12.29 17.63
N ARG A 147 -12.12 12.58 18.49
CA ARG A 147 -12.59 11.62 19.49
C ARG A 147 -13.29 10.40 18.92
N SER A 148 -13.85 10.49 17.71
CA SER A 148 -14.50 9.34 17.06
C SER A 148 -13.51 8.29 16.58
N LEU A 149 -12.25 8.68 16.35
CA LEU A 149 -11.19 7.80 15.89
C LEU A 149 -10.17 7.46 16.98
N GLN A 150 -10.30 8.06 18.16
CA GLN A 150 -9.32 7.93 19.23
C GLN A 150 -9.10 6.48 19.65
N ASP A 151 -10.15 5.69 19.75
CA ASP A 151 -10.08 4.30 20.20
C ASP A 151 -9.36 3.38 19.19
N ALA A 152 -9.29 3.81 17.92
CA ALA A 152 -8.59 3.09 16.86
C ALA A 152 -7.10 3.47 16.77
N GLN A 153 -6.64 4.43 17.56
CA GLN A 153 -5.28 4.96 17.47
C GLN A 153 -4.50 4.72 18.77
N THR A 154 -3.35 4.09 18.65
CA THR A 154 -2.45 3.85 19.80
C THR A 154 -1.92 5.16 20.38
N ILE A 155 -1.60 6.13 19.51
CA ILE A 155 -1.11 7.45 19.93
C ILE A 155 -1.88 8.50 19.14
N SER A 156 -2.91 9.03 19.76
CA SER A 156 -3.80 10.00 19.15
C SER A 156 -3.47 11.43 19.58
N ALA A 157 -3.90 12.39 18.77
CA ALA A 157 -3.85 13.82 19.12
C ALA A 157 -4.79 14.20 20.28
N CYS A 158 -5.57 13.28 20.81
CA CYS A 158 -6.38 13.50 22.01
C CYS A 158 -5.61 13.28 23.31
N ASN A 159 -4.41 12.73 23.28
CA ASN A 159 -3.62 12.50 24.47
C ASN A 159 -3.00 13.78 24.99
N GLN A 160 -3.27 14.11 26.25
CA GLN A 160 -2.81 15.32 26.93
C GLN A 160 -1.41 15.19 27.53
N GLN A 161 -0.88 13.98 27.62
CA GLN A 161 0.41 13.70 28.23
C GLN A 161 1.52 13.70 27.18
N ASN A 162 2.69 14.22 27.54
CA ASN A 162 3.89 14.01 26.74
C ASN A 162 4.28 12.54 26.78
N HIS A 163 4.53 11.96 25.60
CA HIS A 163 4.94 10.57 25.52
C HIS A 163 5.75 10.33 24.24
N TYR A 164 6.65 9.38 24.30
CA TYR A 164 7.47 8.96 23.15
C TYR A 164 8.14 10.10 22.37
N GLY A 165 8.52 11.19 23.05
CA GLY A 165 9.15 12.36 22.43
C GLY A 165 8.19 13.29 21.68
N LEU A 166 6.88 13.09 21.81
CA LEU A 166 5.84 13.95 21.25
C LEU A 166 5.36 14.96 22.29
N ASN A 167 4.87 16.10 21.82
CA ASN A 167 4.20 17.08 22.67
C ASN A 167 2.79 16.62 23.07
N PRO A 168 2.18 17.21 24.11
CA PRO A 168 0.76 17.01 24.35
C PRO A 168 -0.06 17.33 23.11
N PHE A 169 -1.11 16.57 22.88
CA PHE A 169 -2.02 16.71 21.73
C PHE A 169 -1.36 16.50 20.36
N GLN A 170 -0.22 15.88 20.33
CA GLN A 170 0.43 15.48 19.08
C GLN A 170 0.24 14.00 18.84
N GLY A 171 -0.42 13.64 17.74
CA GLY A 171 -0.51 12.29 17.22
C GLY A 171 0.78 11.88 16.51
N ARG A 172 0.95 10.60 16.24
CA ARG A 172 2.07 10.08 15.43
C ARG A 172 1.67 9.87 13.98
N GLY A 173 2.57 10.20 13.08
CA GLY A 173 2.40 9.95 11.65
C GLY A 173 3.09 8.67 11.19
N ALA A 174 2.62 8.15 10.08
CA ALA A 174 3.25 7.05 9.34
C ALA A 174 3.53 7.54 7.93
N THR A 175 4.79 7.86 7.66
CA THR A 175 5.25 8.32 6.35
C THR A 175 5.13 7.19 5.34
N GLU A 176 4.65 7.51 4.13
CA GLU A 176 4.65 6.61 2.99
C GLU A 176 5.65 7.09 1.95
N ILE A 177 6.41 6.16 1.38
CA ILE A 177 7.33 6.41 0.28
C ILE A 177 7.03 5.37 -0.80
N ASP A 178 6.50 5.85 -1.92
CA ASP A 178 6.19 4.99 -3.05
C ASP A 178 7.40 4.94 -3.97
N LEU A 179 8.03 3.79 -3.99
CA LEU A 179 9.17 3.53 -4.86
C LEU A 179 8.73 3.36 -6.31
N LEU A 180 7.50 2.92 -6.48
CA LEU A 180 6.86 2.79 -7.78
C LEU A 180 5.34 2.64 -7.60
N GLU A 181 4.58 3.46 -8.30
CA GLU A 181 3.17 3.28 -8.59
C GLU A 181 2.96 3.42 -10.08
N VAL A 182 2.29 2.47 -10.71
CA VAL A 182 2.09 2.48 -12.17
C VAL A 182 0.62 2.44 -12.51
N MET A 183 0.23 3.31 -13.40
CA MET A 183 -1.12 3.38 -13.95
C MET A 183 -1.05 3.45 -15.46
N THR A 184 -2.10 2.99 -16.11
CA THR A 184 -2.24 3.12 -17.56
C THR A 184 -2.69 4.53 -17.94
N GLY A 185 -2.38 4.95 -19.14
CA GLY A 185 -2.63 6.32 -19.60
C GLY A 185 -4.07 6.67 -19.94
N ASP A 186 -5.03 5.79 -19.72
CA ASP A 186 -6.44 6.00 -20.04
C ASP A 186 -7.19 6.90 -19.05
N ASN A 187 -6.56 7.34 -17.99
CA ASN A 187 -7.16 8.17 -16.96
C ASN A 187 -6.65 9.62 -16.97
N THR A 188 -7.31 10.45 -17.75
CA THR A 188 -7.62 11.88 -17.52
C THR A 188 -6.49 12.82 -17.08
N GLY A 189 -5.27 12.39 -16.90
CA GLY A 189 -4.17 13.25 -16.45
C GLY A 189 -2.85 13.07 -17.17
N GLY A 190 -2.71 12.06 -17.99
CA GLY A 190 -1.43 11.63 -18.56
C GLY A 190 -1.17 12.01 -20.01
N ALA A 191 -1.91 12.95 -20.59
CA ALA A 191 -1.55 13.46 -21.91
C ALA A 191 -0.21 14.20 -21.85
N LEU A 192 0.75 13.79 -22.68
CA LEU A 192 1.99 14.53 -22.80
C LEU A 192 1.69 15.98 -23.24
N PRO A 193 2.16 16.99 -22.49
CA PRO A 193 1.95 18.37 -22.87
C PRO A 193 2.49 18.64 -24.28
N GLY A 194 1.64 19.20 -25.14
CA GLY A 194 2.03 19.61 -26.48
C GLY A 194 1.86 18.57 -27.58
N THR A 195 1.24 17.43 -27.31
CA THR A 195 0.81 16.48 -28.35
C THR A 195 -0.63 16.76 -28.81
N ASP A 196 -0.86 16.78 -30.13
CA ASP A 196 -2.19 16.91 -30.72
C ASP A 196 -2.35 15.85 -31.83
N PRO A 197 -3.23 14.84 -31.68
CA PRO A 197 -4.04 14.57 -30.49
C PRO A 197 -3.21 14.17 -29.26
N PRO A 198 -3.77 14.32 -28.06
CA PRO A 198 -3.11 13.90 -26.81
C PRO A 198 -2.75 12.41 -26.89
N VAL A 199 -1.50 12.08 -26.63
CA VAL A 199 -1.05 10.69 -26.52
C VAL A 199 -1.17 10.28 -25.06
N GLU A 200 -2.06 9.35 -24.78
CA GLU A 200 -2.18 8.72 -23.47
C GLU A 200 -1.05 7.70 -23.34
N LEU A 201 -0.12 7.98 -22.46
CA LEU A 201 0.98 7.07 -22.15
C LEU A 201 0.83 6.51 -20.75
N PRO A 202 1.21 5.25 -20.53
CA PRO A 202 1.34 4.73 -19.19
C PRO A 202 2.36 5.58 -18.41
N TYR A 203 2.09 5.83 -17.15
CA TYR A 203 2.97 6.61 -16.32
C TYR A 203 3.30 5.87 -15.01
N ALA A 204 4.47 6.16 -14.48
CA ALA A 204 4.90 5.69 -13.20
C ALA A 204 5.18 6.91 -12.30
N ASP A 205 4.61 6.92 -11.13
CA ASP A 205 4.83 7.92 -10.12
C ASP A 205 5.79 7.43 -9.03
N PHE A 206 6.60 8.36 -8.56
CA PHE A 206 7.41 8.22 -7.36
C PHE A 206 6.97 9.29 -6.40
N THR A 207 6.38 8.91 -5.29
CA THR A 207 5.84 9.87 -4.34
C THR A 207 6.43 9.69 -2.95
N LEU A 208 6.56 10.81 -2.25
CA LEU A 208 6.94 10.86 -0.86
C LEU A 208 5.86 11.62 -0.11
N GLN A 209 5.04 10.90 0.64
CA GLN A 209 3.94 11.46 1.39
C GLN A 209 4.40 11.74 2.82
N VAL A 210 4.90 12.95 3.05
CA VAL A 210 5.42 13.40 4.35
C VAL A 210 4.95 14.81 4.67
N ARG A 211 4.82 15.09 5.96
CA ARG A 211 4.83 16.48 6.43
C ARG A 211 6.27 16.95 6.48
N VAL A 212 6.63 17.92 5.65
CA VAL A 212 8.02 18.37 5.46
C VAL A 212 8.57 19.02 6.73
N PHE A 213 9.58 18.41 7.33
CA PHE A 213 10.51 19.05 8.26
C PHE A 213 11.98 18.81 7.92
N SER A 214 12.32 18.19 6.79
CA SER A 214 13.71 18.06 6.33
C SER A 214 13.78 17.75 4.84
N GLN A 215 14.83 18.20 4.18
CA GLN A 215 15.14 17.85 2.79
C GLN A 215 15.53 16.38 2.70
N LEU A 216 14.87 15.65 1.81
CA LEU A 216 15.26 14.30 1.40
C LEU A 216 15.67 14.36 -0.08
N GLU A 217 16.87 13.88 -0.39
CA GLU A 217 17.28 13.66 -1.78
C GLU A 217 16.99 12.20 -2.16
N LEU A 218 16.16 11.99 -3.16
CA LEU A 218 15.89 10.69 -3.75
C LEU A 218 16.67 10.56 -5.06
N THR A 219 17.57 9.58 -5.15
CA THR A 219 18.22 9.21 -6.41
C THR A 219 17.80 7.81 -6.80
N GLY A 220 17.07 7.68 -7.90
CA GLY A 220 16.63 6.40 -8.45
C GLY A 220 17.08 6.21 -9.91
N ARG A 221 17.44 4.99 -10.29
CA ARG A 221 17.59 4.57 -11.67
C ARG A 221 16.55 3.52 -12.00
N LEU A 222 15.71 3.80 -13.00
CA LEU A 222 14.87 2.79 -13.64
C LEU A 222 15.64 2.12 -14.78
N LYS A 223 15.59 0.81 -14.84
CA LYS A 223 15.91 0.04 -16.04
C LYS A 223 14.61 -0.47 -16.64
N TRP A 224 14.38 -0.11 -17.90
CA TRP A 224 13.39 -0.75 -18.74
C TRP A 224 14.10 -1.85 -19.52
N THR A 225 13.60 -3.06 -19.49
CA THR A 225 14.02 -4.15 -20.36
C THR A 225 12.91 -4.46 -21.36
#